data_b633671b1821c356f6f88b449e3f2263
#
_entry.id   b633671b1821c356f6f88b449e3f2263
#
_cell.length_a   1.000
_cell.length_b   1.000
_cell.length_c   1.000
_cell.angle_alpha   90.00
_cell.angle_beta   90.00
_cell.angle_gamma   90.00
#
_symmetry.space_group_name_H-M   'P 1'
#
loop_
_entity.id
_entity.type
_entity.pdbx_description
1 polymer ?
#
loop_
_entity_poly.entity_id
_entity_poly.type
_entity_poly.pdbx_seq_one_letter_code
_entity_poly.pdbx_strand_id
1 'polypeptide(L)'
;ILETITMIQEENLDVRTVTMGISLLDCCDADMARACDRVYDKITRRAERLVATAEQIEKEYGIPIINKRISVTPVAMILAACSHKDPVRLALTLERAANTCGVNFIGGYSALVQKGFSSGDRELIDSIPEALSVTDHVCSSVNIGSTKAGINMDAVAMMGPVVRAAAEKTTDRDCIGCAKLVVFCNAPEDNPFMAGAFHGAGEPDCVINVGVSGPGVVRAALAKAGDCDLTAVSDLIKRTAFKITRMG
;
A
#
# COMPACT_ATOMS: atom_id res chain seq x y z
N ILE A 1 -24.64 14.66 8.11
CA ILE A 1 -25.31 13.34 8.02
C ILE A 1 -26.17 13.26 6.76
N LEU A 2 -27.17 14.15 6.54
CA LEU A 2 -28.00 14.11 5.32
C LEU A 2 -27.17 14.25 4.03
N GLU A 3 -26.21 15.17 4.00
CA GLU A 3 -25.31 15.36 2.86
C GLU A 3 -24.47 14.10 2.60
N THR A 4 -23.99 13.43 3.65
CA THR A 4 -23.24 12.16 3.57
C THR A 4 -24.12 11.05 2.99
N ILE A 5 -25.37 10.91 3.44
CA ILE A 5 -26.31 9.92 2.93
C ILE A 5 -26.57 10.14 1.43
N THR A 6 -26.80 11.39 1.01
CA THR A 6 -26.98 11.74 -0.40
C THR A 6 -25.74 11.37 -1.24
N MET A 7 -24.53 11.65 -0.74
CA MET A 7 -23.29 11.31 -1.44
C MET A 7 -23.09 9.81 -1.57
N ILE A 8 -23.45 9.01 -0.57
CA ILE A 8 -23.35 7.55 -0.62
C ILE A 8 -24.41 6.97 -1.56
N GLN A 9 -25.68 7.34 -1.38
CA GLN A 9 -26.79 6.73 -2.10
C GLN A 9 -26.94 7.21 -3.54
N GLU A 10 -26.71 8.50 -3.78
CA GLU A 10 -26.94 9.12 -5.09
C GLU A 10 -25.65 9.39 -5.87
N GLU A 11 -24.52 9.59 -5.21
CA GLU A 11 -23.26 9.97 -5.82
C GLU A 11 -22.21 8.85 -5.78
N ASN A 12 -22.57 7.65 -5.29
CA ASN A 12 -21.70 6.45 -5.22
C ASN A 12 -20.37 6.71 -4.50
N LEU A 13 -20.42 7.49 -3.40
CA LEU A 13 -19.26 7.69 -2.55
C LEU A 13 -18.95 6.40 -1.78
N ASP A 14 -17.72 5.95 -1.87
CA ASP A 14 -17.19 4.91 -1.00
C ASP A 14 -15.79 5.30 -0.49
N VAL A 15 -15.44 4.85 0.71
CA VAL A 15 -14.08 4.90 1.21
C VAL A 15 -13.38 3.63 0.74
N ARG A 16 -12.49 3.79 -0.24
CA ARG A 16 -11.78 2.65 -0.85
C ARG A 16 -10.85 1.97 0.12
N THR A 17 -10.17 2.74 0.94
CA THR A 17 -9.20 2.19 1.87
C THR A 17 -8.93 3.12 3.03
N VAL A 18 -8.76 2.53 4.20
CA VAL A 18 -8.07 3.15 5.35
C VAL A 18 -6.75 2.41 5.50
N THR A 19 -5.64 3.13 5.38
CA THR A 19 -4.30 2.57 5.48
C THR A 19 -3.57 3.18 6.67
N MET A 20 -3.10 2.33 7.58
CA MET A 20 -2.17 2.74 8.63
C MET A 20 -0.74 2.58 8.14
N GLY A 21 -0.05 3.71 7.99
CA GLY A 21 1.39 3.75 7.73
C GLY A 21 2.15 3.57 9.04
N ILE A 22 3.15 2.69 9.07
CA ILE A 22 3.96 2.40 10.26
C ILE A 22 5.43 2.40 9.88
N SER A 23 6.22 3.28 10.50
CA SER A 23 7.68 3.25 10.36
C SER A 23 8.27 2.04 11.08
N LEU A 24 9.16 1.31 10.41
CA LEU A 24 9.89 0.17 10.97
C LEU A 24 11.38 0.46 11.17
N LEU A 25 11.83 1.70 11.01
CA LEU A 25 13.25 2.04 11.08
C LEU A 25 13.87 1.72 12.44
N ASP A 26 13.11 1.84 13.53
CA ASP A 26 13.52 1.48 14.89
C ASP A 26 13.53 -0.04 15.15
N CYS A 27 13.01 -0.85 14.22
CA CYS A 27 13.03 -2.31 14.28
C CYS A 27 14.30 -2.92 13.69
N CYS A 28 15.17 -2.11 13.07
CA CYS A 28 16.44 -2.59 12.52
C CYS A 28 17.29 -3.26 13.59
N ASP A 29 17.83 -4.43 13.26
CA ASP A 29 18.77 -5.18 14.11
C ASP A 29 19.72 -6.01 13.22
N ALA A 30 20.93 -6.25 13.68
CA ALA A 30 21.87 -7.14 12.99
C ALA A 30 21.40 -8.60 13.02
N ASP A 31 20.65 -8.98 14.04
CA ASP A 31 20.01 -10.29 14.17
C ASP A 31 18.62 -10.29 13.53
N MET A 32 18.47 -11.09 12.49
CA MET A 32 17.21 -11.21 11.73
C MET A 32 16.03 -11.68 12.57
N ALA A 33 16.25 -12.56 13.56
CA ALA A 33 15.18 -13.04 14.42
C ALA A 33 14.63 -11.90 15.29
N ARG A 34 15.53 -11.13 15.93
CA ARG A 34 15.14 -9.96 16.73
C ARG A 34 14.48 -8.88 15.89
N ALA A 35 14.98 -8.63 14.67
CA ALA A 35 14.33 -7.70 13.75
C ALA A 35 12.89 -8.13 13.43
N CYS A 36 12.66 -9.39 13.10
CA CYS A 36 11.33 -9.96 12.87
C CYS A 36 10.41 -9.83 14.09
N ASP A 37 10.90 -10.12 15.29
CA ASP A 37 10.10 -10.02 16.52
C ASP A 37 9.69 -8.56 16.79
N ARG A 38 10.63 -7.61 16.66
CA ARG A 38 10.33 -6.17 16.79
C ARG A 38 9.33 -5.67 15.75
N VAL A 39 9.47 -6.11 14.50
CA VAL A 39 8.53 -5.78 13.41
C VAL A 39 7.14 -6.28 13.74
N TYR A 40 7.01 -7.55 14.14
CA TYR A 40 5.74 -8.13 14.52
C TYR A 40 5.09 -7.39 15.70
N ASP A 41 5.82 -7.18 16.78
CA ASP A 41 5.34 -6.54 18.00
C ASP A 41 4.93 -5.08 17.73
N LYS A 42 5.70 -4.35 16.92
CA LYS A 42 5.37 -2.97 16.57
C LYS A 42 4.10 -2.88 15.75
N ILE A 43 3.96 -3.68 14.70
CA ILE A 43 2.78 -3.68 13.82
C ILE A 43 1.54 -4.05 14.62
N THR A 44 1.56 -5.18 15.34
CA THR A 44 0.39 -5.67 16.09
C THR A 44 -0.04 -4.70 17.17
N ARG A 45 0.89 -4.08 17.89
CA ARG A 45 0.59 -3.07 18.92
C ARG A 45 0.01 -1.79 18.32
N ARG A 46 0.55 -1.29 17.18
CA ARG A 46 0.07 -0.05 16.56
C ARG A 46 -1.29 -0.23 15.88
N ALA A 47 -1.50 -1.36 15.23
CA ALA A 47 -2.70 -1.62 14.44
C ALA A 47 -3.78 -2.42 15.20
N GLU A 48 -3.60 -2.67 16.51
CA GLU A 48 -4.53 -3.46 17.35
C GLU A 48 -6.01 -3.07 17.19
N ARG A 49 -6.28 -1.78 17.07
CA ARG A 49 -7.64 -1.23 17.00
C ARG A 49 -8.08 -0.80 15.60
N LEU A 50 -7.22 -0.92 14.60
CA LEU A 50 -7.48 -0.37 13.26
C LEU A 50 -8.78 -0.92 12.65
N VAL A 51 -8.93 -2.23 12.60
CA VAL A 51 -10.09 -2.88 11.97
C VAL A 51 -11.37 -2.61 12.77
N ALA A 52 -11.33 -2.80 14.08
CA ALA A 52 -12.50 -2.57 14.94
C ALA A 52 -12.99 -1.12 14.90
N THR A 53 -12.07 -0.15 14.87
CA THR A 53 -12.40 1.28 14.74
C THR A 53 -13.00 1.59 13.36
N ALA A 54 -12.43 1.03 12.29
CA ALA A 54 -12.98 1.21 10.95
C ALA A 54 -14.41 0.63 10.82
N GLU A 55 -14.66 -0.55 11.37
CA GLU A 55 -15.99 -1.16 11.39
C GLU A 55 -16.99 -0.37 12.25
N GLN A 56 -16.53 0.23 13.33
CA GLN A 56 -17.38 1.12 14.14
C GLN A 56 -17.79 2.36 13.34
N ILE A 57 -16.85 2.97 12.62
CA ILE A 57 -17.11 4.12 11.73
C ILE A 57 -18.10 3.73 10.63
N GLU A 58 -17.92 2.56 9.99
CA GLU A 58 -18.87 2.06 8.99
C GLU A 58 -20.29 1.97 9.55
N LYS A 59 -20.45 1.46 10.77
CA LYS A 59 -21.76 1.32 11.43
C LYS A 59 -22.37 2.66 11.83
N GLU A 60 -21.53 3.58 12.32
CA GLU A 60 -21.99 4.90 12.83
C GLU A 60 -22.39 5.85 11.70
N TYR A 61 -21.61 5.88 10.61
CA TYR A 61 -21.80 6.83 9.52
C TYR A 61 -22.45 6.22 8.28
N GLY A 62 -22.57 4.88 8.21
CA GLY A 62 -23.12 4.19 7.05
C GLY A 62 -22.23 4.26 5.80
N ILE A 63 -20.95 4.60 5.95
CA ILE A 63 -19.97 4.71 4.87
C ILE A 63 -19.20 3.39 4.76
N PRO A 64 -19.26 2.66 3.63
CA PRO A 64 -18.48 1.43 3.49
C PRO A 64 -16.99 1.75 3.36
N ILE A 65 -16.16 1.05 4.16
CA ILE A 65 -14.69 1.06 4.06
C ILE A 65 -14.25 -0.26 3.45
N ILE A 66 -13.98 -0.24 2.14
CA ILE A 66 -13.77 -1.47 1.36
C ILE A 66 -12.55 -2.24 1.86
N ASN A 67 -11.42 -1.55 2.13
CA ASN A 67 -10.19 -2.18 2.56
C ASN A 67 -9.60 -1.50 3.80
N LYS A 68 -9.21 -2.29 4.79
CA LYS A 68 -8.42 -1.91 5.94
C LYS A 68 -7.01 -2.44 5.70
N ARG A 69 -6.01 -1.56 5.64
CA ARG A 69 -4.64 -1.90 5.22
C ARG A 69 -3.60 -1.39 6.18
N ILE A 70 -2.44 -2.03 6.13
CA ILE A 70 -1.20 -1.53 6.73
C ILE A 70 -0.20 -1.27 5.60
N SER A 71 0.56 -0.20 5.69
CA SER A 71 1.76 0.04 4.89
C SER A 71 2.95 0.23 5.82
N VAL A 72 4.07 -0.40 5.53
CA VAL A 72 5.27 -0.28 6.36
C VAL A 72 6.44 0.30 5.56
N THR A 73 7.45 0.77 6.26
CA THR A 73 8.72 1.18 5.64
C THR A 73 9.22 0.07 4.71
N PRO A 74 9.75 0.40 3.50
CA PRO A 74 10.31 -0.58 2.59
C PRO A 74 11.28 -1.53 3.31
N VAL A 75 10.90 -2.82 3.39
CA VAL A 75 11.63 -3.78 4.24
C VAL A 75 13.04 -4.11 3.72
N ALA A 76 13.37 -3.73 2.48
CA ALA A 76 14.75 -3.76 1.99
C ALA A 76 15.69 -2.95 2.87
N MET A 77 15.21 -1.85 3.50
CA MET A 77 15.99 -1.05 4.44
C MET A 77 16.29 -1.82 5.74
N ILE A 78 15.33 -2.61 6.22
CA ILE A 78 15.51 -3.47 7.40
C ILE A 78 16.51 -4.58 7.08
N LEU A 79 16.35 -5.23 5.93
CA LEU A 79 17.27 -6.28 5.45
C LEU A 79 18.69 -5.76 5.28
N ALA A 80 18.86 -4.50 4.86
CA ALA A 80 20.20 -3.90 4.73
C ALA A 80 20.95 -3.82 6.06
N ALA A 81 20.23 -3.73 7.19
CA ALA A 81 20.83 -3.69 8.53
C ALA A 81 21.15 -5.09 9.09
N CYS A 82 20.55 -6.17 8.54
CA CYS A 82 20.76 -7.53 9.02
C CYS A 82 22.08 -8.12 8.53
N SER A 83 22.80 -8.80 9.42
CA SER A 83 24.06 -9.50 9.08
C SER A 83 23.81 -10.76 8.24
N HIS A 84 22.72 -11.48 8.53
CA HIS A 84 22.24 -12.62 7.76
C HIS A 84 20.83 -12.32 7.26
N LYS A 85 20.65 -12.34 5.95
CA LYS A 85 19.40 -11.92 5.33
C LYS A 85 18.52 -13.11 4.99
N ASP A 86 17.30 -13.07 5.47
CA ASP A 86 16.22 -14.01 5.15
C ASP A 86 14.96 -13.23 4.80
N PRO A 87 14.84 -12.76 3.54
CA PRO A 87 13.69 -11.94 3.14
C PRO A 87 12.35 -12.65 3.27
N VAL A 88 12.29 -13.95 2.98
CA VAL A 88 11.04 -14.73 3.06
C VAL A 88 10.54 -14.83 4.49
N ARG A 89 11.44 -14.98 5.46
CA ARG A 89 11.09 -14.95 6.89
C ARG A 89 10.44 -13.61 7.27
N LEU A 90 10.94 -12.51 6.73
CA LEU A 90 10.35 -11.20 6.98
C LEU A 90 8.95 -11.08 6.32
N ALA A 91 8.77 -11.61 5.11
CA ALA A 91 7.44 -11.69 4.48
C ALA A 91 6.45 -12.49 5.34
N LEU A 92 6.87 -13.65 5.86
CA LEU A 92 6.04 -14.46 6.77
C LEU A 92 5.75 -13.75 8.10
N THR A 93 6.67 -12.90 8.56
CA THR A 93 6.45 -12.06 9.75
C THR A 93 5.37 -11.01 9.49
N LEU A 94 5.41 -10.34 8.32
CA LEU A 94 4.37 -9.41 7.89
C LEU A 94 3.02 -10.10 7.72
N GLU A 95 3.00 -11.29 7.12
CA GLU A 95 1.79 -12.11 6.96
C GLU A 95 1.16 -12.45 8.31
N ARG A 96 1.97 -12.91 9.26
CA ARG A 96 1.51 -13.21 10.63
C ARG A 96 0.95 -11.97 11.31
N ALA A 97 1.58 -10.81 11.16
CA ALA A 97 1.09 -9.55 11.71
C ALA A 97 -0.24 -9.12 11.06
N ALA A 98 -0.36 -9.23 9.73
CA ALA A 98 -1.59 -8.93 9.01
C ALA A 98 -2.76 -9.80 9.48
N ASN A 99 -2.54 -11.10 9.63
CA ASN A 99 -3.52 -12.04 10.16
C ASN A 99 -3.94 -11.68 11.60
N THR A 100 -2.99 -11.34 12.46
CA THR A 100 -3.27 -10.95 13.86
C THR A 100 -4.11 -9.67 13.94
N CYS A 101 -3.82 -8.68 13.08
CA CYS A 101 -4.58 -7.42 13.01
C CYS A 101 -5.90 -7.53 12.25
N GLY A 102 -6.12 -8.60 11.47
CA GLY A 102 -7.32 -8.81 10.66
C GLY A 102 -7.43 -7.87 9.46
N VAL A 103 -6.30 -7.36 8.95
CA VAL A 103 -6.30 -6.45 7.80
C VAL A 103 -6.37 -7.20 6.48
N ASN A 104 -6.90 -6.54 5.44
CA ASN A 104 -7.03 -7.14 4.11
C ASN A 104 -5.67 -7.27 3.39
N PHE A 105 -4.79 -6.28 3.57
CA PHE A 105 -3.48 -6.25 2.92
C PHE A 105 -2.44 -5.57 3.81
N ILE A 106 -1.19 -6.00 3.65
CA ILE A 106 -0.01 -5.32 4.20
C ILE A 106 1.00 -5.07 3.08
N GLY A 107 1.30 -3.80 2.84
CA GLY A 107 2.30 -3.35 1.87
C GLY A 107 3.61 -2.99 2.57
N GLY A 108 4.66 -2.84 1.76
CA GLY A 108 5.99 -2.49 2.26
C GLY A 108 7.03 -3.60 2.07
N TYR A 109 6.65 -4.76 1.52
CA TYR A 109 7.63 -5.72 1.00
C TYR A 109 8.24 -5.17 -0.28
N SER A 110 9.03 -4.12 -0.13
CA SER A 110 9.37 -3.18 -1.20
C SER A 110 10.84 -2.83 -1.22
N ALA A 111 11.34 -2.49 -2.43
CA ALA A 111 12.66 -1.96 -2.67
C ALA A 111 12.58 -0.67 -3.52
N LEU A 112 13.33 0.35 -3.14
CA LEU A 112 13.38 1.66 -3.82
C LEU A 112 14.74 1.80 -4.51
N VAL A 113 14.84 1.29 -5.74
CA VAL A 113 16.12 1.12 -6.46
C VAL A 113 16.37 2.12 -7.58
N GLN A 114 15.60 3.20 -7.62
CA GLN A 114 15.76 4.27 -8.62
C GLN A 114 17.13 4.97 -8.60
N LYS A 115 17.83 4.93 -7.46
CA LYS A 115 19.18 5.52 -7.31
C LYS A 115 20.29 4.47 -7.26
N GLY A 116 20.00 3.22 -7.57
CA GLY A 116 20.89 2.08 -7.43
C GLY A 116 20.46 1.12 -6.33
N PHE A 117 21.22 0.05 -6.14
CA PHE A 117 20.91 -1.01 -5.18
C PHE A 117 21.63 -0.83 -3.86
N SER A 118 20.92 -0.98 -2.76
CA SER A 118 21.52 -1.22 -1.44
C SER A 118 21.78 -2.72 -1.23
N SER A 119 22.45 -3.05 -0.11
CA SER A 119 22.79 -4.44 0.21
C SER A 119 21.58 -5.34 0.48
N GLY A 120 20.39 -4.79 0.73
CA GLY A 120 19.16 -5.55 0.97
C GLY A 120 18.24 -5.66 -0.25
N ASP A 121 18.44 -4.80 -1.27
CA ASP A 121 17.50 -4.69 -2.36
C ASP A 121 17.50 -5.90 -3.29
N ARG A 122 18.68 -6.41 -3.64
CA ARG A 122 18.77 -7.55 -4.58
C ARG A 122 18.19 -8.81 -3.97
N GLU A 123 18.55 -9.14 -2.74
CA GLU A 123 18.01 -10.31 -2.04
C GLU A 123 16.49 -10.19 -1.86
N LEU A 124 15.98 -9.00 -1.57
CA LEU A 124 14.53 -8.80 -1.49
C LEU A 124 13.87 -9.03 -2.85
N ILE A 125 14.37 -8.42 -3.93
CA ILE A 125 13.79 -8.53 -5.27
C ILE A 125 13.79 -9.99 -5.74
N ASP A 126 14.89 -10.70 -5.55
CA ASP A 126 15.01 -12.13 -5.93
C ASP A 126 14.06 -13.02 -5.13
N SER A 127 13.71 -12.64 -3.91
CA SER A 127 12.80 -13.39 -3.04
C SER A 127 11.31 -13.12 -3.30
N ILE A 128 10.94 -12.08 -4.06
CA ILE A 128 9.54 -11.69 -4.30
C ILE A 128 8.67 -12.87 -4.78
N PRO A 129 9.08 -13.69 -5.78
CA PRO A 129 8.26 -14.80 -6.23
C PRO A 129 7.93 -15.81 -5.13
N GLU A 130 8.92 -16.13 -4.28
CA GLU A 130 8.72 -17.03 -3.15
C GLU A 130 7.84 -16.38 -2.08
N ALA A 131 8.16 -15.17 -1.66
CA ALA A 131 7.43 -14.44 -0.64
C ALA A 131 5.93 -14.31 -0.99
N LEU A 132 5.61 -13.95 -2.24
CA LEU A 132 4.21 -13.81 -2.68
C LEU A 132 3.50 -15.14 -2.90
N SER A 133 4.23 -16.24 -3.08
CA SER A 133 3.63 -17.58 -3.19
C SER A 133 3.22 -18.15 -1.83
N VAL A 134 3.94 -17.82 -0.76
CA VAL A 134 3.71 -18.34 0.60
C VAL A 134 2.92 -17.40 1.50
N THR A 135 2.46 -16.26 1.00
CA THR A 135 1.68 -15.26 1.73
C THR A 135 0.39 -14.92 0.99
N ASP A 136 -0.65 -14.53 1.73
CA ASP A 136 -1.94 -14.13 1.16
C ASP A 136 -2.14 -12.61 1.20
N HIS A 137 -1.75 -11.95 2.28
CA HIS A 137 -1.99 -10.53 2.54
C HIS A 137 -0.83 -9.63 2.14
N VAL A 138 0.40 -10.17 2.02
CA VAL A 138 1.59 -9.38 1.72
C VAL A 138 1.59 -8.92 0.27
N CYS A 139 1.78 -7.61 0.07
CA CYS A 139 1.94 -6.98 -1.23
C CYS A 139 3.35 -6.40 -1.38
N SER A 140 3.86 -6.46 -2.61
CA SER A 140 5.22 -6.04 -2.94
C SER A 140 5.26 -4.91 -3.96
N SER A 141 6.29 -4.08 -3.90
CA SER A 141 6.57 -3.10 -4.95
C SER A 141 8.06 -2.83 -5.11
N VAL A 142 8.44 -2.50 -6.35
CA VAL A 142 9.80 -2.09 -6.68
C VAL A 142 9.74 -0.78 -7.47
N ASN A 143 10.34 0.29 -6.94
CA ASN A 143 10.44 1.56 -7.65
C ASN A 143 11.77 1.62 -8.42
N ILE A 144 11.69 1.50 -9.75
CA ILE A 144 12.84 1.37 -10.64
C ILE A 144 13.33 2.69 -11.24
N GLY A 145 12.60 3.78 -11.08
CA GLY A 145 12.94 5.04 -11.71
C GLY A 145 12.36 6.25 -11.01
N SER A 146 12.95 7.40 -11.29
CA SER A 146 12.43 8.71 -10.88
C SER A 146 12.82 9.79 -11.90
N THR A 147 12.08 10.91 -11.90
CA THR A 147 12.39 12.07 -12.73
C THR A 147 13.80 12.64 -12.45
N LYS A 148 14.31 12.48 -11.22
CA LYS A 148 15.64 12.96 -10.83
C LYS A 148 16.76 12.00 -11.20
N ALA A 149 16.55 10.70 -11.05
CA ALA A 149 17.58 9.67 -11.22
C ALA A 149 17.53 8.96 -12.58
N GLY A 150 16.44 9.13 -13.35
CA GLY A 150 16.18 8.32 -14.53
C GLY A 150 15.67 6.92 -14.18
N ILE A 151 15.82 5.98 -15.11
CA ILE A 151 15.38 4.59 -14.98
C ILE A 151 16.61 3.71 -14.70
N ASN A 152 16.53 2.90 -13.67
CA ASN A 152 17.52 1.88 -13.35
C ASN A 152 17.30 0.65 -14.27
N MET A 153 18.06 0.57 -15.36
CA MET A 153 17.91 -0.48 -16.36
C MET A 153 18.28 -1.87 -15.83
N ASP A 154 19.19 -1.96 -14.86
CA ASP A 154 19.51 -3.24 -14.19
C ASP A 154 18.30 -3.76 -13.40
N ALA A 155 17.58 -2.85 -12.73
CA ALA A 155 16.34 -3.21 -12.05
C ALA A 155 15.25 -3.64 -13.02
N VAL A 156 15.12 -2.97 -14.18
CA VAL A 156 14.20 -3.40 -15.26
C VAL A 156 14.52 -4.81 -15.72
N ALA A 157 15.80 -5.10 -15.96
CA ALA A 157 16.25 -6.43 -16.39
C ALA A 157 15.95 -7.52 -15.33
N MET A 158 16.08 -7.19 -14.03
CA MET A 158 15.73 -8.10 -12.94
C MET A 158 14.21 -8.34 -12.83
N MET A 159 13.39 -7.30 -13.01
CA MET A 159 11.95 -7.42 -12.78
C MET A 159 11.23 -8.30 -13.78
N GLY A 160 11.70 -8.39 -15.03
CA GLY A 160 11.10 -9.29 -16.04
C GLY A 160 11.03 -10.75 -15.56
N PRO A 161 12.18 -11.39 -15.26
CA PRO A 161 12.22 -12.75 -14.68
C PRO A 161 11.44 -12.89 -13.37
N VAL A 162 11.47 -11.88 -12.48
CA VAL A 162 10.76 -11.90 -11.19
C VAL A 162 9.25 -11.96 -11.40
N VAL A 163 8.68 -11.11 -12.27
CA VAL A 163 7.24 -11.15 -12.60
C VAL A 163 6.85 -12.49 -13.17
N ARG A 164 7.64 -13.04 -14.09
CA ARG A 164 7.39 -14.35 -14.67
C ARG A 164 7.41 -15.46 -13.60
N ALA A 165 8.42 -15.47 -12.74
CA ALA A 165 8.53 -16.46 -11.67
C ALA A 165 7.39 -16.33 -10.64
N ALA A 166 6.93 -15.10 -10.34
CA ALA A 166 5.77 -14.89 -9.48
C ALA A 166 4.48 -15.46 -10.10
N ALA A 167 4.29 -15.32 -11.42
CA ALA A 167 3.19 -15.95 -12.13
C ALA A 167 3.27 -17.48 -12.05
N GLU A 168 4.42 -18.06 -12.42
CA GLU A 168 4.66 -19.50 -12.45
C GLU A 168 4.45 -20.13 -11.06
N LYS A 169 4.94 -19.52 -9.98
CA LYS A 169 4.79 -20.02 -8.61
C LYS A 169 3.37 -19.93 -8.04
N THR A 170 2.50 -19.17 -8.65
CA THR A 170 1.11 -18.97 -8.19
C THR A 170 0.08 -19.37 -9.25
N THR A 171 0.46 -20.22 -10.20
CA THR A 171 -0.41 -20.66 -11.30
C THR A 171 -1.66 -21.38 -10.78
N ASP A 172 -1.54 -22.14 -9.70
CA ASP A 172 -2.64 -22.84 -9.01
C ASP A 172 -3.66 -21.89 -8.37
N ARG A 173 -3.32 -20.61 -8.23
CA ARG A 173 -4.14 -19.55 -7.68
C ARG A 173 -4.33 -18.38 -8.67
N ASP A 174 -4.56 -18.69 -9.93
CA ASP A 174 -4.79 -17.69 -11.00
C ASP A 174 -3.68 -16.64 -11.14
N CYS A 175 -2.43 -17.02 -10.87
CA CYS A 175 -1.26 -16.13 -10.90
C CYS A 175 -1.39 -14.91 -9.98
N ILE A 176 -2.04 -15.05 -8.83
CA ILE A 176 -2.33 -13.96 -7.86
C ILE A 176 -1.06 -13.20 -7.41
N GLY A 177 0.11 -13.84 -7.45
CA GLY A 177 1.39 -13.20 -7.14
C GLY A 177 1.63 -11.95 -7.99
N CYS A 178 1.21 -11.96 -9.26
CA CYS A 178 1.32 -10.78 -10.12
C CYS A 178 0.37 -9.64 -9.72
N ALA A 179 -0.82 -9.95 -9.19
CA ALA A 179 -1.76 -8.95 -8.71
C ALA A 179 -1.29 -8.27 -7.41
N LYS A 180 -0.40 -8.92 -6.66
CA LYS A 180 0.20 -8.41 -5.41
C LYS A 180 1.54 -7.71 -5.64
N LEU A 181 2.03 -7.61 -6.88
CA LEU A 181 3.32 -7.01 -7.23
C LEU A 181 3.12 -5.79 -8.12
N VAL A 182 3.73 -4.67 -7.76
CA VAL A 182 3.73 -3.44 -8.57
C VAL A 182 5.15 -3.01 -8.87
N VAL A 183 5.45 -2.74 -10.13
CA VAL A 183 6.69 -2.10 -10.56
C VAL A 183 6.40 -0.63 -10.83
N PHE A 184 6.97 0.25 -10.02
CA PHE A 184 6.78 1.69 -10.13
C PHE A 184 7.91 2.36 -10.91
N CYS A 185 7.57 3.44 -11.61
CA CYS A 185 8.49 4.47 -12.03
C CYS A 185 7.97 5.81 -11.54
N ASN A 186 8.83 6.56 -10.86
CA ASN A 186 8.50 7.85 -10.27
C ASN A 186 7.41 7.77 -9.16
N ALA A 187 7.47 6.72 -8.32
CA ALA A 187 6.63 6.65 -7.13
C ALA A 187 6.91 7.85 -6.21
N PRO A 188 5.88 8.39 -5.53
CA PRO A 188 6.08 9.42 -4.51
C PRO A 188 6.91 8.87 -3.33
N GLU A 189 7.40 9.77 -2.48
CA GLU A 189 8.22 9.39 -1.31
C GLU A 189 7.43 8.55 -0.30
N ASP A 190 6.12 8.80 -0.18
CA ASP A 190 5.16 7.96 0.54
C ASP A 190 4.03 7.53 -0.41
N ASN A 191 3.66 6.26 -0.36
CA ASN A 191 2.58 5.71 -1.18
C ASN A 191 1.67 4.80 -0.35
N PRO A 192 0.65 5.36 0.32
CA PRO A 192 -0.21 4.60 1.23
C PRO A 192 -1.28 3.75 0.55
N PHE A 193 -1.41 3.84 -0.78
CA PHE A 193 -2.50 3.20 -1.52
C PHE A 193 -2.00 2.17 -2.53
N MET A 194 -2.91 1.36 -3.09
CA MET A 194 -2.67 0.30 -4.06
C MET A 194 -1.98 -0.95 -3.45
N ALA A 195 -1.84 -2.01 -4.26
CA ALA A 195 -1.13 -3.23 -3.86
C ALA A 195 0.35 -2.95 -3.53
N GLY A 196 0.97 -2.00 -4.22
CA GLY A 196 2.38 -1.61 -3.98
C GLY A 196 2.58 -0.56 -2.88
N ALA A 197 1.65 -0.41 -1.93
CA ALA A 197 1.76 0.56 -0.84
C ALA A 197 3.03 0.37 -0.01
N PHE A 198 3.63 1.49 0.39
CA PHE A 198 4.73 1.52 1.37
C PHE A 198 4.68 2.84 2.16
N HIS A 199 5.21 2.81 3.36
CA HIS A 199 5.32 3.98 4.22
C HIS A 199 6.70 4.62 4.03
N GLY A 200 6.71 5.90 3.66
CA GLY A 200 7.93 6.65 3.39
C GLY A 200 8.85 6.76 4.60
N ALA A 201 10.16 6.68 4.37
CA ALA A 201 11.13 6.79 5.46
C ALA A 201 11.19 8.19 6.11
N GLY A 202 10.68 9.22 5.42
CA GLY A 202 10.57 10.60 5.91
C GLY A 202 9.27 10.91 6.65
N GLU A 203 8.34 9.96 6.68
CA GLU A 203 7.04 10.14 7.30
C GLU A 203 7.07 9.90 8.83
N PRO A 204 6.05 10.39 9.57
CA PRO A 204 5.93 10.13 11.01
C PRO A 204 5.90 8.64 11.37
N ASP A 205 6.17 8.31 12.65
CA ASP A 205 6.21 6.92 13.13
C ASP A 205 4.93 6.13 12.83
N CYS A 206 3.78 6.80 12.86
CA CYS A 206 2.49 6.20 12.51
C CYS A 206 1.54 7.27 11.95
N VAL A 207 0.87 6.95 10.83
CA VAL A 207 -0.11 7.82 10.17
C VAL A 207 -1.34 7.03 9.73
N ILE A 208 -2.48 7.70 9.63
CA ILE A 208 -3.69 7.15 9.01
C ILE A 208 -3.95 7.90 7.70
N ASN A 209 -4.06 7.15 6.63
CA ASN A 209 -4.38 7.65 5.29
C ASN A 209 -5.75 7.12 4.86
N VAL A 210 -6.62 8.02 4.40
CA VAL A 210 -7.95 7.67 3.92
C VAL A 210 -8.02 7.88 2.42
N GLY A 211 -8.32 6.82 1.68
CA GLY A 211 -8.48 6.85 0.23
C GLY A 211 -9.94 6.79 -0.18
N VAL A 212 -10.46 7.88 -0.74
CA VAL A 212 -11.85 7.99 -1.17
C VAL A 212 -11.98 7.82 -2.68
N SER A 213 -13.07 7.17 -3.12
CA SER A 213 -13.37 7.00 -4.56
C SER A 213 -13.83 8.33 -5.18
N GLY A 214 -12.90 9.05 -5.79
CA GLY A 214 -13.18 10.33 -6.46
C GLY A 214 -13.91 10.21 -7.82
N PRO A 215 -13.47 9.32 -8.73
CA PRO A 215 -14.01 9.27 -10.10
C PRO A 215 -15.51 9.02 -10.19
N GLY A 216 -16.05 8.14 -9.34
CA GLY A 216 -17.49 7.83 -9.31
C GLY A 216 -18.34 9.06 -8.94
N VAL A 217 -17.92 9.78 -7.90
CA VAL A 217 -18.61 10.98 -7.41
C VAL A 217 -18.54 12.11 -8.44
N VAL A 218 -17.36 12.32 -9.05
CA VAL A 218 -17.18 13.33 -10.11
C VAL A 218 -18.06 13.00 -11.32
N ARG A 219 -18.12 11.73 -11.74
CA ARG A 219 -18.98 11.28 -12.84
C ARG A 219 -20.46 11.56 -12.54
N ALA A 220 -20.94 11.25 -11.34
CA ALA A 220 -22.30 11.51 -10.92
C ALA A 220 -22.63 13.02 -10.91
N ALA A 221 -21.69 13.84 -10.43
CA ALA A 221 -21.84 15.30 -10.44
C ALA A 221 -21.92 15.87 -11.87
N LEU A 222 -21.04 15.41 -12.77
CA LEU A 222 -21.04 15.82 -14.19
C LEU A 222 -22.31 15.37 -14.91
N ALA A 223 -22.82 14.18 -14.64
CA ALA A 223 -24.09 13.70 -15.23
C ALA A 223 -25.29 14.57 -14.84
N LYS A 224 -25.30 15.13 -13.64
CA LYS A 224 -26.34 16.05 -13.16
C LYS A 224 -26.19 17.47 -13.73
N ALA A 225 -24.99 17.87 -14.14
CA ALA A 225 -24.71 19.23 -14.64
C ALA A 225 -25.27 19.50 -16.08
N GLY A 226 -25.47 18.42 -16.88
CA GLY A 226 -25.85 18.54 -18.28
C GLY A 226 -24.80 19.24 -19.14
N ASP A 227 -25.26 19.93 -20.21
CA ASP A 227 -24.36 20.68 -21.08
C ASP A 227 -23.91 21.98 -20.38
N CYS A 228 -22.63 22.05 -20.08
CA CYS A 228 -21.98 23.20 -19.45
C CYS A 228 -20.60 23.49 -20.08
N ASP A 229 -20.14 24.72 -19.97
CA ASP A 229 -18.82 25.10 -20.47
C ASP A 229 -17.67 24.53 -19.61
N LEU A 230 -16.44 24.59 -20.10
CA LEU A 230 -15.25 24.08 -19.41
C LEU A 230 -14.99 24.77 -18.07
N THR A 231 -15.40 26.02 -17.90
CA THR A 231 -15.23 26.77 -16.66
C THR A 231 -16.18 26.21 -15.60
N ALA A 232 -17.44 26.02 -15.95
CA ALA A 232 -18.46 25.42 -15.07
C ALA A 232 -18.07 23.97 -14.69
N VAL A 233 -17.56 23.17 -15.65
CA VAL A 233 -17.02 21.83 -15.40
C VAL A 233 -15.88 21.87 -14.37
N SER A 234 -14.91 22.79 -14.57
CA SER A 234 -13.77 22.95 -13.66
C SER A 234 -14.23 23.28 -12.24
N ASP A 235 -15.14 24.23 -12.11
CA ASP A 235 -15.66 24.65 -10.80
C ASP A 235 -16.50 23.55 -10.12
N LEU A 236 -17.26 22.78 -10.89
CA LEU A 236 -18.00 21.62 -10.39
C LEU A 236 -17.05 20.56 -9.84
N ILE A 237 -15.99 20.22 -10.58
CA ILE A 237 -14.97 19.24 -10.16
C ILE A 237 -14.30 19.72 -8.87
N LYS A 238 -13.89 20.98 -8.79
CA LYS A 238 -13.24 21.55 -7.57
C LYS A 238 -14.17 21.45 -6.35
N ARG A 239 -15.44 21.84 -6.49
CA ARG A 239 -16.41 21.74 -5.40
C ARG A 239 -16.65 20.31 -4.97
N THR A 240 -16.73 19.38 -5.92
CA THR A 240 -16.92 17.96 -5.66
C THR A 240 -15.71 17.38 -4.94
N ALA A 241 -14.48 17.68 -5.40
CA ALA A 241 -13.24 17.25 -4.75
C ALA A 241 -13.15 17.77 -3.31
N PHE A 242 -13.52 19.04 -3.07
CA PHE A 242 -13.54 19.62 -1.72
C PHE A 242 -14.54 18.91 -0.79
N LYS A 243 -15.72 18.52 -1.29
CA LYS A 243 -16.70 17.74 -0.52
C LYS A 243 -16.12 16.36 -0.15
N ILE A 244 -15.51 15.65 -1.11
CA ILE A 244 -14.92 14.33 -0.91
C ILE A 244 -13.85 14.39 0.18
N THR A 245 -12.91 15.34 0.08
CA THR A 245 -11.81 15.48 1.06
C THR A 245 -12.30 15.85 2.46
N ARG A 246 -13.38 16.62 2.56
CA ARG A 246 -13.97 16.99 3.85
C ARG A 246 -14.63 15.81 4.55
N MET A 247 -15.06 14.80 3.82
CA MET A 247 -15.71 13.61 4.37
C MET A 247 -14.69 12.53 4.80
N GLY A 248 -13.56 12.43 4.09
CA GLY A 248 -12.46 11.54 4.47
C GLY A 248 -11.76 12.02 5.73
#